data_4bd0eb1389d9e938f6f2e4d0cf860eb6
#
_entry.id   4bd0eb1389d9e938f6f2e4d0cf860eb6
#
_cell.length_a   1.000
_cell.length_b   1.000
_cell.length_c   1.000
_cell.angle_alpha   90.00
_cell.angle_beta   90.00
_cell.angle_gamma   90.00
#
_symmetry.space_group_name_H-M   'P 1'
#
loop_
_entity.id
_entity.type
_entity.pdbx_description
1 polymer ?
#
loop_
_entity_poly.entity_id
_entity_poly.type
_entity_poly.pdbx_seq_one_letter_code
_entity_poly.pdbx_strand_id
1 'polypeptide(L)'
;MKQKLNRTTFKTSREMDFFSQKELVTQTGHEIGEWPFVIVKELVDNATDACEEAGIPPVVTITADASSITIADNGPGLPESTLAAALDFTIRASSREGYVSPSRGAQGNALMTLFPMPRVVDPSTGRMIVEASGKRHVITVRADPISQRAVVHDDVAEIPKSKKSHLGVSKIKLALSSGTSIRMEWSAMAEEDGIIRWPFGGLAVHGKACAGSFVRRFRDLCMGFAMFNPHLTLHIDWFGKKQTFKATNPQWTKWLPSDPTSVHWYELQHLERLIAAYITHDRDTGQDRLVSDFLREFDGLSGSAKRNKVLTDAGMKRTKLSELVVVGHLDSGRIAVLLDAMKRHTRPVASRRLGVIGEDHLRKFFVDGLGCKLESFRYSRRTAEQKVKNLVSGDGDKACFIPWCMESAFGYLGGEDDGADDERRRIFTGANFSTSIKNPFRSFGGTGEGLEAALNKLYVGAEEPIVFGLHLAHPRVEYTDRGKSSIIVGG
;
A
#
# COMPACT_ATOMS: atom_id res chain seq x y z
N MET A 1 -17.81 -39.11 44.70
CA MET A 1 -16.67 -38.45 44.06
C MET A 1 -17.09 -37.96 42.67
N LYS A 2 -16.93 -36.67 42.35
CA LYS A 2 -17.18 -36.19 40.96
C LYS A 2 -16.09 -36.72 40.06
N GLN A 3 -16.47 -37.47 39.02
CA GLN A 3 -15.54 -37.99 38.01
C GLN A 3 -14.96 -36.81 37.25
N LYS A 4 -13.62 -36.66 37.26
CA LYS A 4 -12.93 -35.61 36.48
C LYS A 4 -12.88 -36.03 35.02
N LEU A 5 -13.35 -35.17 34.15
CA LEU A 5 -13.27 -35.35 32.71
C LEU A 5 -11.79 -35.24 32.27
N ASN A 6 -11.29 -36.27 31.59
CA ASN A 6 -9.95 -36.22 30.96
C ASN A 6 -10.12 -35.60 29.56
N ARG A 7 -9.71 -34.34 29.38
CA ARG A 7 -9.90 -33.61 28.13
C ARG A 7 -8.77 -33.93 27.16
N THR A 8 -9.12 -34.30 25.96
CA THR A 8 -8.15 -34.49 24.86
C THR A 8 -7.82 -33.15 24.23
N THR A 9 -6.53 -32.87 23.99
CA THR A 9 -6.08 -31.68 23.28
C THR A 9 -6.13 -31.94 21.77
N PHE A 10 -6.94 -31.18 21.06
CA PHE A 10 -7.01 -31.22 19.60
C PHE A 10 -6.11 -30.12 19.01
N LYS A 11 -5.46 -30.44 17.87
CA LYS A 11 -4.74 -29.47 17.04
C LYS A 11 -5.60 -29.14 15.84
N THR A 12 -5.92 -27.86 15.65
CA THR A 12 -6.65 -27.35 14.50
C THR A 12 -5.75 -26.40 13.72
N SER A 13 -5.89 -26.36 12.38
CA SER A 13 -5.22 -25.37 11.54
C SER A 13 -5.79 -23.97 11.82
N ARG A 14 -4.96 -22.96 11.75
CA ARG A 14 -5.38 -21.54 11.83
C ARG A 14 -5.63 -20.90 10.46
N GLU A 15 -5.47 -21.64 9.38
CA GLU A 15 -5.70 -21.12 8.03
C GLU A 15 -7.11 -20.56 7.84
N MET A 16 -8.12 -21.24 8.45
CA MET A 16 -9.50 -20.76 8.39
C MET A 16 -9.77 -19.46 9.15
N ASP A 17 -8.87 -19.05 10.03
CA ASP A 17 -8.98 -17.75 10.68
C ASP A 17 -8.97 -16.62 9.64
N PHE A 18 -8.15 -16.74 8.57
CA PHE A 18 -8.10 -15.78 7.46
C PHE A 18 -9.42 -15.65 6.68
N PHE A 19 -10.31 -16.63 6.78
CA PHE A 19 -11.61 -16.64 6.11
C PHE A 19 -12.76 -16.27 7.06
N SER A 20 -12.46 -15.51 8.10
CA SER A 20 -13.45 -14.94 9.02
C SER A 20 -13.49 -13.42 8.92
N GLN A 21 -14.69 -12.84 9.03
CA GLN A 21 -14.83 -11.38 9.05
C GLN A 21 -13.99 -10.77 10.17
N LYS A 22 -14.00 -11.38 11.37
CA LYS A 22 -13.28 -10.88 12.55
C LYS A 22 -11.77 -10.76 12.27
N GLU A 23 -11.17 -11.78 11.68
CA GLU A 23 -9.73 -11.75 11.39
C GLU A 23 -9.41 -10.72 10.29
N LEU A 24 -10.22 -10.67 9.22
CA LEU A 24 -10.01 -9.69 8.16
C LEU A 24 -10.17 -8.24 8.65
N VAL A 25 -11.12 -7.96 9.55
CA VAL A 25 -11.23 -6.66 10.23
C VAL A 25 -9.95 -6.37 11.03
N THR A 26 -9.43 -7.37 11.76
CA THR A 26 -8.18 -7.24 12.53
C THR A 26 -6.97 -7.02 11.61
N GLN A 27 -6.89 -7.73 10.49
CA GLN A 27 -5.77 -7.61 9.54
C GLN A 27 -5.79 -6.29 8.77
N THR A 28 -6.96 -5.84 8.34
CA THR A 28 -7.12 -4.62 7.56
C THR A 28 -7.27 -3.37 8.42
N GLY A 29 -7.74 -3.49 9.66
CA GLY A 29 -8.12 -2.37 10.52
C GLY A 29 -9.39 -1.64 10.04
N HIS A 30 -10.16 -2.26 9.14
CA HIS A 30 -11.35 -1.69 8.52
C HIS A 30 -12.55 -2.61 8.67
N GLU A 31 -13.70 -2.03 9.04
CA GLU A 31 -14.97 -2.75 9.11
C GLU A 31 -15.43 -3.20 7.73
N ILE A 32 -16.31 -4.22 7.69
CA ILE A 32 -16.77 -4.85 6.45
C ILE A 32 -17.33 -3.85 5.41
N GLY A 33 -18.05 -2.81 5.86
CA GLY A 33 -18.56 -1.76 4.99
C GLY A 33 -17.46 -0.88 4.33
N GLU A 34 -16.24 -0.95 4.83
CA GLU A 34 -15.10 -0.21 4.28
C GLU A 34 -14.20 -1.08 3.37
N TRP A 35 -14.44 -2.40 3.29
CA TRP A 35 -13.62 -3.29 2.46
C TRP A 35 -13.58 -2.92 0.97
N PRO A 36 -14.64 -2.38 0.34
CA PRO A 36 -14.53 -1.90 -1.03
C PRO A 36 -13.43 -0.84 -1.22
N PHE A 37 -13.23 0.03 -0.22
CA PHE A 37 -12.13 1.01 -0.23
C PHE A 37 -10.77 0.33 -0.06
N VAL A 38 -10.67 -0.67 0.82
CA VAL A 38 -9.44 -1.46 1.02
C VAL A 38 -9.06 -2.19 -0.26
N ILE A 39 -10.03 -2.85 -0.93
CA ILE A 39 -9.83 -3.55 -2.20
C ILE A 39 -9.25 -2.59 -3.24
N VAL A 40 -9.89 -1.45 -3.47
CA VAL A 40 -9.43 -0.47 -4.45
C VAL A 40 -8.05 0.06 -4.08
N LYS A 41 -7.87 0.44 -2.81
CA LYS A 41 -6.60 1.01 -2.36
C LYS A 41 -5.42 0.07 -2.57
N GLU A 42 -5.50 -1.14 -2.05
CA GLU A 42 -4.37 -2.08 -2.10
C GLU A 42 -4.10 -2.57 -3.54
N LEU A 43 -5.13 -2.78 -4.36
CA LEU A 43 -4.95 -3.21 -5.75
C LEU A 43 -4.40 -2.09 -6.64
N VAL A 44 -4.83 -0.83 -6.46
CA VAL A 44 -4.28 0.31 -7.21
C VAL A 44 -2.85 0.62 -6.79
N ASP A 45 -2.51 0.51 -5.49
CA ASP A 45 -1.15 0.64 -5.00
C ASP A 45 -0.24 -0.41 -5.66
N ASN A 46 -0.65 -1.69 -5.68
CA ASN A 46 0.09 -2.76 -6.30
C ASN A 46 0.26 -2.58 -7.82
N ALA A 47 -0.82 -2.20 -8.51
CA ALA A 47 -0.81 -1.93 -9.95
C ALA A 47 0.17 -0.80 -10.31
N THR A 48 0.13 0.29 -9.55
CA THR A 48 1.00 1.45 -9.76
C THR A 48 2.46 1.10 -9.46
N ASP A 49 2.73 0.41 -8.34
CA ASP A 49 4.08 -0.05 -7.98
C ASP A 49 4.66 -1.00 -9.05
N ALA A 50 3.86 -1.95 -9.57
CA ALA A 50 4.33 -2.87 -10.61
C ALA A 50 4.70 -2.15 -11.91
N CYS A 51 3.94 -1.14 -12.32
CA CYS A 51 4.26 -0.31 -13.48
C CYS A 51 5.54 0.50 -13.25
N GLU A 52 5.66 1.14 -12.09
CA GLU A 52 6.84 1.94 -11.72
C GLU A 52 8.12 1.10 -11.71
N GLU A 53 8.09 -0.08 -11.08
CA GLU A 53 9.22 -1.02 -11.06
C GLU A 53 9.64 -1.48 -12.46
N ALA A 54 8.69 -1.59 -13.37
CA ALA A 54 8.96 -1.94 -14.77
C ALA A 54 9.35 -0.73 -15.65
N GLY A 55 9.36 0.49 -15.10
CA GLY A 55 9.62 1.70 -15.86
C GLY A 55 8.50 2.05 -16.85
N ILE A 56 7.29 1.58 -16.63
CA ILE A 56 6.13 1.78 -17.50
C ILE A 56 5.25 2.90 -16.89
N PRO A 57 4.91 3.97 -17.63
CA PRO A 57 3.93 4.94 -17.15
C PRO A 57 2.60 4.24 -16.81
N PRO A 58 2.12 4.32 -15.55
CA PRO A 58 0.98 3.52 -15.12
C PRO A 58 -0.34 4.01 -15.74
N VAL A 59 -1.09 3.06 -16.30
CA VAL A 59 -2.47 3.24 -16.74
C VAL A 59 -3.32 2.23 -15.98
N VAL A 60 -4.12 2.71 -15.05
CA VAL A 60 -4.95 1.87 -14.18
C VAL A 60 -6.43 2.12 -14.47
N THR A 61 -7.20 1.04 -14.58
CA THR A 61 -8.66 1.09 -14.76
C THR A 61 -9.34 0.47 -13.55
N ILE A 62 -10.24 1.21 -12.94
CA ILE A 62 -11.11 0.76 -11.85
C ILE A 62 -12.52 0.62 -12.42
N THR A 63 -13.10 -0.56 -12.34
CA THR A 63 -14.49 -0.81 -12.74
C THR A 63 -15.26 -1.36 -11.54
N ALA A 64 -16.40 -0.75 -11.24
CA ALA A 64 -17.33 -1.21 -10.22
C ALA A 64 -18.72 -1.38 -10.82
N ASP A 65 -19.31 -2.54 -10.61
CA ASP A 65 -20.67 -2.89 -11.02
C ASP A 65 -21.46 -3.54 -9.89
N ALA A 66 -22.67 -4.03 -10.15
CA ALA A 66 -23.53 -4.64 -9.13
C ALA A 66 -22.89 -5.83 -8.40
N SER A 67 -22.00 -6.55 -9.05
CA SER A 67 -21.49 -7.84 -8.60
C SER A 67 -19.98 -7.91 -8.47
N SER A 68 -19.26 -6.80 -8.76
CA SER A 68 -17.81 -6.86 -8.75
C SER A 68 -17.12 -5.51 -8.60
N ILE A 69 -15.86 -5.59 -8.17
CA ILE A 69 -14.85 -4.55 -8.34
C ILE A 69 -13.69 -5.15 -9.12
N THR A 70 -13.26 -4.48 -10.19
CA THR A 70 -12.14 -4.89 -11.03
C THR A 70 -11.10 -3.78 -11.09
N ILE A 71 -9.84 -4.13 -10.88
CA ILE A 71 -8.70 -3.26 -11.12
C ILE A 71 -7.82 -3.90 -12.19
N ALA A 72 -7.51 -3.14 -13.23
CA ALA A 72 -6.64 -3.57 -14.32
C ALA A 72 -5.55 -2.54 -14.58
N ASP A 73 -4.34 -3.01 -14.89
CA ASP A 73 -3.17 -2.20 -15.18
C ASP A 73 -2.51 -2.57 -16.50
N ASN A 74 -1.55 -1.76 -16.94
CA ASN A 74 -0.72 -1.99 -18.12
C ASN A 74 0.71 -2.42 -17.77
N GLY A 75 0.94 -2.90 -16.56
CA GLY A 75 2.24 -3.30 -16.05
C GLY A 75 2.78 -4.61 -16.65
N PRO A 76 3.81 -5.20 -16.05
CA PRO A 76 4.46 -6.40 -16.58
C PRO A 76 3.66 -7.69 -16.41
N GLY A 77 2.53 -7.64 -15.69
CA GLY A 77 1.76 -8.81 -15.28
C GLY A 77 2.19 -9.36 -13.92
N LEU A 78 1.26 -10.00 -13.21
CA LEU A 78 1.52 -10.66 -11.93
C LEU A 78 2.19 -12.01 -12.19
N PRO A 79 3.42 -12.27 -11.66
CA PRO A 79 4.07 -13.59 -11.80
C PRO A 79 3.27 -14.69 -11.08
N GLU A 80 3.22 -15.87 -11.68
CA GLU A 80 2.54 -17.05 -11.08
C GLU A 80 3.11 -17.40 -9.70
N SER A 81 4.42 -17.28 -9.52
CA SER A 81 5.06 -17.53 -8.21
C SER A 81 4.59 -16.54 -7.13
N THR A 82 4.34 -15.28 -7.51
CA THR A 82 3.79 -14.27 -6.59
C THR A 82 2.33 -14.57 -6.25
N LEU A 83 1.53 -15.00 -7.24
CA LEU A 83 0.14 -15.41 -7.01
C LEU A 83 0.09 -16.64 -6.10
N ALA A 84 0.90 -17.66 -6.39
CA ALA A 84 0.98 -18.89 -5.58
C ALA A 84 1.39 -18.58 -4.12
N ALA A 85 2.39 -17.71 -3.92
CA ALA A 85 2.81 -17.29 -2.59
C ALA A 85 1.73 -16.49 -1.84
N ALA A 86 0.92 -15.70 -2.56
CA ALA A 86 -0.18 -14.94 -1.96
C ALA A 86 -1.39 -15.82 -1.60
N LEU A 87 -1.49 -17.02 -2.18
CA LEU A 87 -2.53 -18.02 -1.88
C LEU A 87 -2.11 -19.04 -0.81
N ASP A 88 -0.86 -18.99 -0.36
CA ASP A 88 -0.37 -19.85 0.73
C ASP A 88 -0.58 -19.14 2.09
N PHE A 89 -1.69 -19.48 2.76
CA PHE A 89 -2.05 -18.91 4.07
C PHE A 89 -1.23 -19.49 5.23
N THR A 90 -0.32 -20.41 4.98
CA THR A 90 0.55 -21.00 6.01
C THR A 90 1.81 -20.16 6.25
N ILE A 91 2.25 -19.38 5.26
CA ILE A 91 3.45 -18.56 5.29
C ILE A 91 3.13 -17.11 4.96
N ARG A 92 3.95 -16.21 5.47
CA ARG A 92 3.93 -14.81 5.07
C ARG A 92 5.11 -14.55 4.13
N ALA A 93 4.81 -14.32 2.86
CA ALA A 93 5.82 -13.95 1.88
C ALA A 93 5.80 -12.42 1.65
N SER A 94 6.93 -11.76 1.86
CA SER A 94 7.10 -10.33 1.58
C SER A 94 8.50 -10.05 1.06
N SER A 95 8.59 -9.44 -0.12
CA SER A 95 9.86 -8.95 -0.66
C SER A 95 10.31 -7.64 -0.01
N ARG A 96 9.49 -7.04 0.86
CA ARG A 96 9.73 -5.73 1.49
C ARG A 96 10.00 -5.81 2.99
N GLU A 97 9.93 -7.02 3.56
CA GLU A 97 10.14 -7.20 5.00
C GLU A 97 11.57 -6.83 5.41
N GLY A 98 11.69 -6.01 6.43
CA GLY A 98 12.97 -5.52 6.94
C GLY A 98 13.55 -4.32 6.18
N TYR A 99 13.12 -4.02 4.95
CA TYR A 99 13.57 -2.83 4.25
C TYR A 99 12.88 -1.56 4.77
N VAL A 100 13.68 -0.52 4.93
CA VAL A 100 13.19 0.84 5.19
C VAL A 100 13.16 1.61 3.87
N SER A 101 11.98 1.99 3.41
CA SER A 101 11.80 2.65 2.11
C SER A 101 10.51 3.47 2.09
N PRO A 102 10.47 4.62 1.37
CA PRO A 102 9.25 5.41 1.20
C PRO A 102 8.29 4.76 0.19
N SER A 103 7.92 3.50 0.45
CA SER A 103 7.06 2.69 -0.41
C SER A 103 5.59 2.72 0.05
N ARG A 104 4.65 2.47 -0.88
CA ARG A 104 3.21 2.43 -0.61
C ARG A 104 2.83 1.28 0.33
N GLY A 105 3.37 0.10 0.12
CA GLY A 105 3.02 -1.13 0.82
C GLY A 105 4.13 -1.66 1.73
N ALA A 106 4.21 -1.20 2.99
CA ALA A 106 5.23 -1.66 3.92
C ALA A 106 5.01 -3.09 4.46
N GLN A 107 3.77 -3.62 4.42
CA GLN A 107 3.42 -4.88 5.11
C GLN A 107 3.54 -6.13 4.24
N GLY A 108 3.52 -6.03 2.90
CA GLY A 108 3.75 -7.13 1.97
C GLY A 108 2.72 -8.26 1.94
N ASN A 109 1.59 -8.15 2.66
CA ASN A 109 0.55 -9.17 2.76
C ASN A 109 -0.82 -8.74 2.22
N ALA A 110 -0.86 -7.64 1.46
CA ALA A 110 -2.12 -7.06 0.98
C ALA A 110 -2.96 -8.06 0.18
N LEU A 111 -2.38 -8.76 -0.80
CA LEU A 111 -3.11 -9.74 -1.61
C LEU A 111 -3.68 -10.87 -0.76
N MET A 112 -2.92 -11.40 0.20
CA MET A 112 -3.37 -12.46 1.11
C MET A 112 -4.61 -12.04 1.93
N THR A 113 -4.73 -10.76 2.30
CA THR A 113 -5.92 -10.26 3.04
C THR A 113 -7.10 -9.97 2.11
N LEU A 114 -6.84 -9.62 0.85
CA LEU A 114 -7.91 -9.33 -0.12
C LEU A 114 -8.57 -10.60 -0.66
N PHE A 115 -7.79 -11.64 -0.92
CA PHE A 115 -8.27 -12.87 -1.54
C PHE A 115 -9.44 -13.55 -0.79
N PRO A 116 -9.48 -13.58 0.55
CA PRO A 116 -10.61 -14.12 1.29
C PRO A 116 -11.88 -13.27 1.27
N MET A 117 -11.78 -11.96 1.01
CA MET A 117 -12.92 -11.03 1.18
C MET A 117 -14.17 -11.44 0.41
N PRO A 118 -14.12 -11.76 -0.91
CA PRO A 118 -15.30 -12.16 -1.65
C PRO A 118 -15.99 -13.38 -1.02
N ARG A 119 -15.21 -14.38 -0.58
CA ARG A 119 -15.70 -15.60 0.04
C ARG A 119 -16.33 -15.36 1.42
N VAL A 120 -15.80 -14.40 2.18
CA VAL A 120 -16.32 -14.06 3.51
C VAL A 120 -17.65 -13.34 3.41
N VAL A 121 -17.80 -12.43 2.44
CA VAL A 121 -19.05 -11.67 2.25
C VAL A 121 -20.12 -12.46 1.49
N ASP A 122 -19.71 -13.36 0.61
CA ASP A 122 -20.61 -14.26 -0.14
C ASP A 122 -20.04 -15.68 -0.15
N PRO A 123 -20.39 -16.48 0.86
CA PRO A 123 -19.91 -17.84 0.99
C PRO A 123 -20.25 -18.78 -0.16
N SER A 124 -21.25 -18.46 -0.95
CA SER A 124 -21.76 -19.36 -2.01
C SER A 124 -21.11 -19.10 -3.37
N THR A 125 -20.94 -17.85 -3.75
CA THR A 125 -20.47 -17.46 -5.09
C THR A 125 -19.25 -16.54 -5.08
N GLY A 126 -18.87 -16.02 -3.91
CA GLY A 126 -17.73 -15.11 -3.79
C GLY A 126 -16.44 -15.74 -4.28
N ARG A 127 -15.80 -15.09 -5.25
CA ARG A 127 -14.58 -15.56 -5.89
C ARG A 127 -13.71 -14.42 -6.38
N MET A 128 -12.49 -14.75 -6.74
CA MET A 128 -11.57 -13.83 -7.35
C MET A 128 -11.12 -14.36 -8.72
N ILE A 129 -11.00 -13.48 -9.68
CA ILE A 129 -10.48 -13.78 -11.02
C ILE A 129 -9.23 -12.94 -11.23
N VAL A 130 -8.11 -13.59 -11.55
CA VAL A 130 -6.85 -12.92 -11.89
C VAL A 130 -6.52 -13.25 -13.34
N GLU A 131 -6.34 -12.22 -14.15
CA GLU A 131 -5.86 -12.35 -15.53
C GLU A 131 -4.49 -11.67 -15.62
N ALA A 132 -3.45 -12.46 -15.85
CA ALA A 132 -2.07 -12.00 -15.96
C ALA A 132 -1.23 -12.99 -16.78
N SER A 133 -0.19 -12.51 -17.43
CA SER A 133 0.79 -13.36 -18.15
C SER A 133 0.15 -14.34 -19.14
N GLY A 134 -1.00 -13.97 -19.75
CA GLY A 134 -1.72 -14.81 -20.71
C GLY A 134 -2.59 -15.90 -20.09
N LYS A 135 -2.69 -15.96 -18.77
CA LYS A 135 -3.51 -16.93 -18.03
C LYS A 135 -4.63 -16.26 -17.26
N ARG A 136 -5.73 -16.99 -17.12
CA ARG A 136 -6.87 -16.64 -16.28
C ARG A 136 -6.98 -17.66 -15.16
N HIS A 137 -6.93 -17.17 -13.93
CA HIS A 137 -7.10 -17.91 -12.70
C HIS A 137 -8.47 -17.58 -12.11
N VAL A 138 -9.29 -18.61 -11.85
CA VAL A 138 -10.55 -18.46 -11.12
C VAL A 138 -10.37 -19.09 -9.76
N ILE A 139 -10.22 -18.26 -8.75
CA ILE A 139 -9.82 -18.65 -7.40
C ILE A 139 -11.05 -18.68 -6.50
N THR A 140 -11.33 -19.86 -5.97
CA THR A 140 -12.36 -20.11 -4.96
C THR A 140 -11.76 -20.81 -3.75
N VAL A 141 -12.37 -20.62 -2.59
CA VAL A 141 -11.91 -21.22 -1.34
C VAL A 141 -13.03 -22.00 -0.68
N ARG A 142 -12.73 -23.20 -0.22
CA ARG A 142 -13.64 -24.03 0.57
C ARG A 142 -12.98 -24.40 1.90
N ALA A 143 -13.80 -24.59 2.93
CA ALA A 143 -13.32 -25.17 4.17
C ALA A 143 -13.36 -26.69 4.08
N ASP A 144 -12.26 -27.37 4.39
CA ASP A 144 -12.29 -28.79 4.66
C ASP A 144 -12.92 -29.01 6.05
N PRO A 145 -14.10 -29.68 6.14
CA PRO A 145 -14.82 -29.83 7.40
C PRO A 145 -14.09 -30.73 8.42
N ILE A 146 -13.16 -31.55 7.97
CA ILE A 146 -12.41 -32.50 8.83
C ILE A 146 -11.14 -31.88 9.36
N SER A 147 -10.27 -31.40 8.46
CA SER A 147 -8.98 -30.81 8.85
C SER A 147 -9.07 -29.37 9.31
N GLN A 148 -10.20 -28.69 9.08
CA GLN A 148 -10.41 -27.25 9.33
C GLN A 148 -9.38 -26.39 8.58
N ARG A 149 -8.95 -26.85 7.41
CA ARG A 149 -8.02 -26.14 6.52
C ARG A 149 -8.75 -25.41 5.42
N ALA A 150 -8.13 -24.35 4.94
CA ALA A 150 -8.55 -23.69 3.72
C ALA A 150 -8.10 -24.50 2.50
N VAL A 151 -9.04 -24.92 1.68
CA VAL A 151 -8.75 -25.56 0.38
C VAL A 151 -8.96 -24.51 -0.70
N VAL A 152 -7.86 -24.03 -1.24
CA VAL A 152 -7.86 -23.09 -2.37
C VAL A 152 -7.96 -23.91 -3.66
N HIS A 153 -8.96 -23.58 -4.48
CA HIS A 153 -9.10 -24.10 -5.83
C HIS A 153 -8.74 -22.98 -6.80
N ASP A 154 -7.80 -23.25 -7.68
CA ASP A 154 -7.38 -22.35 -8.75
C ASP A 154 -7.62 -23.04 -10.10
N ASP A 155 -8.69 -22.65 -10.78
CA ASP A 155 -9.01 -23.13 -12.12
C ASP A 155 -8.30 -22.23 -13.14
N VAL A 156 -7.24 -22.79 -13.75
CA VAL A 156 -6.37 -22.07 -14.68
C VAL A 156 -6.75 -22.34 -16.13
N ALA A 157 -6.90 -21.28 -16.91
CA ALA A 157 -7.16 -21.37 -18.34
C ALA A 157 -6.25 -20.41 -19.11
N GLU A 158 -5.76 -20.82 -20.28
CA GLU A 158 -5.05 -19.93 -21.21
C GLU A 158 -6.00 -18.88 -21.81
N ILE A 159 -5.56 -17.63 -21.87
CA ILE A 159 -6.31 -16.58 -22.55
C ILE A 159 -5.99 -16.64 -24.04
N PRO A 160 -6.96 -16.93 -24.93
CA PRO A 160 -6.73 -16.98 -26.36
C PRO A 160 -6.24 -15.64 -26.90
N LYS A 161 -5.12 -15.62 -27.62
CA LYS A 161 -4.50 -14.39 -28.19
C LYS A 161 -5.42 -13.59 -29.14
N SER A 162 -6.51 -14.20 -29.61
CA SER A 162 -7.45 -13.62 -30.57
C SER A 162 -8.78 -13.13 -29.98
N LYS A 163 -9.10 -13.38 -28.72
CA LYS A 163 -10.36 -12.97 -28.10
C LYS A 163 -10.20 -11.67 -27.33
N LYS A 164 -10.94 -10.62 -27.76
CA LYS A 164 -11.23 -9.44 -26.95
C LYS A 164 -11.73 -9.90 -25.58
N SER A 165 -11.17 -9.39 -24.48
CA SER A 165 -11.56 -9.76 -23.11
C SER A 165 -13.09 -9.73 -22.96
N HIS A 166 -13.68 -10.80 -22.43
CA HIS A 166 -15.12 -10.90 -22.12
C HIS A 166 -15.54 -10.06 -20.91
N LEU A 167 -14.59 -9.43 -20.21
CA LEU A 167 -14.86 -8.40 -19.23
C LEU A 167 -15.36 -7.18 -20.02
N GLY A 168 -16.64 -6.88 -19.98
CA GLY A 168 -17.37 -5.83 -20.72
C GLY A 168 -16.80 -4.41 -20.74
N VAL A 169 -15.48 -4.28 -20.68
CA VAL A 169 -14.71 -3.05 -20.83
C VAL A 169 -14.58 -2.77 -22.33
N SER A 170 -15.63 -2.19 -22.86
CA SER A 170 -15.74 -1.71 -24.23
C SER A 170 -14.54 -0.83 -24.58
N LYS A 171 -13.67 -1.31 -25.46
CA LYS A 171 -12.69 -0.54 -26.25
C LYS A 171 -11.41 -0.01 -25.57
N ILE A 172 -11.07 -0.33 -24.35
CA ILE A 172 -9.67 -0.20 -23.97
C ILE A 172 -8.96 -1.48 -24.45
N LYS A 173 -8.20 -1.39 -25.54
CA LYS A 173 -7.22 -2.38 -25.94
C LYS A 173 -6.12 -2.39 -24.87
N LEU A 174 -6.38 -2.93 -23.69
CA LEU A 174 -5.28 -3.51 -22.94
C LEU A 174 -4.81 -4.70 -23.78
N ALA A 175 -3.63 -4.60 -24.33
CA ALA A 175 -2.98 -5.76 -24.90
C ALA A 175 -2.78 -6.72 -23.71
N LEU A 176 -3.64 -7.74 -23.57
CA LEU A 176 -3.59 -8.78 -22.52
C LEU A 176 -2.34 -9.67 -22.59
N SER A 177 -1.34 -9.29 -23.38
CA SER A 177 0.01 -9.84 -23.34
C SER A 177 0.88 -9.21 -22.24
N SER A 178 0.48 -8.09 -21.67
CA SER A 178 1.14 -7.40 -20.56
C SER A 178 0.08 -6.76 -19.67
N GLY A 179 0.34 -6.70 -18.36
CA GLY A 179 -0.59 -6.14 -17.38
C GLY A 179 -1.31 -7.22 -16.55
N THR A 180 -1.96 -6.74 -15.49
CA THR A 180 -2.74 -7.58 -14.58
C THR A 180 -4.16 -7.06 -14.51
N SER A 181 -5.15 -7.97 -14.43
CA SER A 181 -6.52 -7.64 -14.09
C SER A 181 -6.95 -8.52 -12.92
N ILE A 182 -7.37 -7.90 -11.82
CA ILE A 182 -7.91 -8.59 -10.64
C ILE A 182 -9.36 -8.17 -10.47
N ARG A 183 -10.26 -9.15 -10.53
CA ARG A 183 -11.69 -8.98 -10.35
C ARG A 183 -12.15 -9.75 -9.12
N MET A 184 -12.79 -9.06 -8.20
CA MET A 184 -13.48 -9.64 -7.06
C MET A 184 -14.96 -9.67 -7.33
N GLU A 185 -15.56 -10.87 -7.25
CA GLU A 185 -16.96 -11.12 -7.58
C GLU A 185 -17.75 -11.62 -6.39
N TRP A 186 -19.03 -11.23 -6.35
CA TRP A 186 -20.05 -11.64 -5.38
C TRP A 186 -21.44 -11.60 -6.02
N SER A 187 -22.44 -12.17 -5.36
CA SER A 187 -23.83 -12.08 -5.79
C SER A 187 -24.36 -10.65 -5.65
N ALA A 188 -24.91 -10.11 -6.72
CA ALA A 188 -25.63 -8.84 -6.66
C ALA A 188 -26.95 -9.04 -5.88
N MET A 189 -27.23 -8.17 -4.92
CA MET A 189 -28.52 -8.07 -4.26
C MET A 189 -29.24 -6.84 -4.84
N ALA A 190 -30.14 -7.07 -5.79
CA ALA A 190 -31.02 -6.03 -6.33
C ALA A 190 -32.36 -6.06 -5.57
N GLU A 191 -32.81 -4.91 -5.06
CA GLU A 191 -34.12 -4.74 -4.45
C GLU A 191 -35.15 -4.25 -5.49
N GLU A 192 -36.43 -4.46 -5.22
CA GLU A 192 -37.52 -4.10 -6.14
C GLU A 192 -37.59 -2.60 -6.44
N ASP A 193 -37.08 -1.76 -5.56
CA ASP A 193 -36.99 -0.30 -5.71
C ASP A 193 -35.80 0.19 -6.56
N GLY A 194 -35.00 -0.74 -7.13
CA GLY A 194 -33.81 -0.44 -7.92
C GLY A 194 -32.57 -0.11 -7.09
N ILE A 195 -32.61 -0.33 -5.80
CA ILE A 195 -31.43 -0.22 -4.95
C ILE A 195 -30.55 -1.46 -5.16
N ILE A 196 -29.28 -1.26 -5.46
CA ILE A 196 -28.28 -2.33 -5.50
C ILE A 196 -27.51 -2.32 -4.18
N ARG A 197 -27.51 -3.46 -3.50
CA ARG A 197 -26.72 -3.66 -2.28
C ARG A 197 -25.57 -4.61 -2.54
N TRP A 198 -24.41 -4.20 -2.09
CA TRP A 198 -23.24 -5.08 -2.03
C TRP A 198 -23.28 -5.87 -0.72
N PRO A 199 -22.71 -7.09 -0.69
CA PRO A 199 -22.73 -7.95 0.50
C PRO A 199 -21.84 -7.46 1.64
N PHE A 200 -21.18 -6.34 1.48
CA PHE A 200 -20.36 -5.69 2.51
C PHE A 200 -21.24 -4.99 3.54
N GLY A 201 -21.86 -5.78 4.43
CA GLY A 201 -22.79 -5.27 5.43
C GLY A 201 -24.11 -4.71 4.88
N GLY A 202 -24.50 -5.15 3.66
CA GLY A 202 -25.71 -4.65 2.99
C GLY A 202 -25.57 -3.23 2.45
N LEU A 203 -24.34 -2.82 2.10
CA LEU A 203 -24.02 -1.47 1.67
C LEU A 203 -24.74 -1.09 0.39
N ALA A 204 -25.57 -0.04 0.44
CA ALA A 204 -26.26 0.51 -0.73
C ALA A 204 -25.26 1.29 -1.61
N VAL A 205 -25.12 0.87 -2.87
CA VAL A 205 -24.11 1.43 -3.80
C VAL A 205 -24.71 2.06 -5.05
N HIS A 206 -25.98 1.76 -5.34
CA HIS A 206 -26.72 2.36 -6.44
C HIS A 206 -28.20 2.48 -6.04
N GLY A 207 -28.83 3.63 -6.33
CA GLY A 207 -30.20 3.91 -5.95
C GLY A 207 -30.41 5.36 -5.53
N LYS A 208 -31.69 5.79 -5.36
CA LYS A 208 -32.02 7.19 -5.08
C LYS A 208 -31.71 7.63 -3.64
N ALA A 209 -31.76 6.71 -2.68
CA ALA A 209 -31.74 7.08 -1.25
C ALA A 209 -30.38 7.01 -0.56
N CYS A 210 -29.38 6.29 -1.11
CA CYS A 210 -28.12 6.00 -0.43
C CYS A 210 -26.87 6.28 -1.26
N ALA A 211 -27.02 6.88 -2.42
CA ALA A 211 -25.90 7.09 -3.35
C ALA A 211 -24.90 8.18 -2.91
N GLY A 212 -25.27 9.10 -2.00
CA GLY A 212 -24.51 10.29 -1.72
C GLY A 212 -23.14 10.02 -1.09
N SER A 213 -23.09 9.59 0.16
CA SER A 213 -21.84 9.61 0.92
C SER A 213 -20.86 8.49 0.54
N PHE A 214 -21.32 7.25 0.31
CA PHE A 214 -20.42 6.16 -0.07
C PHE A 214 -19.83 6.34 -1.45
N VAL A 215 -20.65 6.64 -2.46
CA VAL A 215 -20.22 6.84 -3.84
C VAL A 215 -19.23 8.01 -3.92
N ARG A 216 -19.50 9.09 -3.19
CA ARG A 216 -18.59 10.24 -3.10
C ARG A 216 -17.25 9.82 -2.48
N ARG A 217 -17.25 9.15 -1.33
CA ARG A 217 -16.01 8.64 -0.69
C ARG A 217 -15.22 7.70 -1.60
N PHE A 218 -15.93 6.82 -2.35
CA PHE A 218 -15.30 5.92 -3.30
C PHE A 218 -14.60 6.69 -4.43
N ARG A 219 -15.29 7.67 -5.01
CA ARG A 219 -14.71 8.54 -6.05
C ARG A 219 -13.55 9.38 -5.52
N ASP A 220 -13.66 9.92 -4.31
CA ASP A 220 -12.60 10.71 -3.67
C ASP A 220 -11.36 9.85 -3.42
N LEU A 221 -11.52 8.60 -2.96
CA LEU A 221 -10.41 7.66 -2.86
C LEU A 221 -9.73 7.45 -4.21
N CYS A 222 -10.51 7.18 -5.27
CA CYS A 222 -9.97 7.00 -6.61
C CYS A 222 -9.25 8.27 -7.11
N MET A 223 -9.84 9.44 -6.90
CA MET A 223 -9.24 10.73 -7.28
C MET A 223 -7.98 11.04 -6.50
N GLY A 224 -7.87 10.61 -5.23
CA GLY A 224 -6.68 10.75 -4.42
C GLY A 224 -5.46 10.08 -5.04
N PHE A 225 -5.64 8.96 -5.73
CA PHE A 225 -4.53 8.34 -6.47
C PHE A 225 -4.03 9.23 -7.60
N ALA A 226 -4.93 9.80 -8.40
CA ALA A 226 -4.54 10.72 -9.48
C ALA A 226 -3.89 11.99 -8.93
N MET A 227 -4.38 12.50 -7.79
CA MET A 227 -3.82 13.67 -7.11
C MET A 227 -2.37 13.46 -6.64
N PHE A 228 -2.07 12.29 -6.07
CA PHE A 228 -0.74 12.04 -5.50
C PHE A 228 0.25 11.36 -6.45
N ASN A 229 -0.18 11.04 -7.68
CA ASN A 229 0.62 10.34 -8.68
C ASN A 229 0.58 11.05 -10.03
N PRO A 230 1.46 12.05 -10.28
CA PRO A 230 1.45 12.86 -11.51
C PRO A 230 1.60 12.06 -12.82
N HIS A 231 2.19 10.87 -12.77
CA HIS A 231 2.45 9.99 -13.91
C HIS A 231 1.31 8.98 -14.17
N LEU A 232 0.36 8.88 -13.24
CA LEU A 232 -0.74 7.92 -13.33
C LEU A 232 -1.84 8.44 -14.27
N THR A 233 -2.22 7.62 -15.26
CA THR A 233 -3.49 7.77 -15.97
C THR A 233 -4.51 6.82 -15.32
N LEU A 234 -5.58 7.38 -14.76
CA LEU A 234 -6.61 6.63 -14.05
C LEU A 234 -7.94 6.71 -14.78
N HIS A 235 -8.48 5.54 -15.13
CA HIS A 235 -9.83 5.38 -15.66
C HIS A 235 -10.74 4.82 -14.58
N ILE A 236 -11.88 5.45 -14.36
CA ILE A 236 -12.91 5.00 -13.41
C ILE A 236 -14.18 4.72 -14.20
N ASP A 237 -14.75 3.54 -14.02
CA ASP A 237 -16.06 3.16 -14.53
C ASP A 237 -16.93 2.74 -13.34
N TRP A 238 -17.77 3.65 -12.87
CA TRP A 238 -18.72 3.39 -11.79
C TRP A 238 -20.09 3.16 -12.37
N PHE A 239 -20.52 1.91 -12.43
CA PHE A 239 -21.84 1.53 -12.99
C PHE A 239 -22.12 2.16 -14.37
N GLY A 240 -21.13 2.15 -15.26
CA GLY A 240 -21.20 2.73 -16.59
C GLY A 240 -20.92 4.25 -16.66
N LYS A 241 -20.82 4.95 -15.52
CA LYS A 241 -20.38 6.35 -15.47
C LYS A 241 -18.85 6.41 -15.51
N LYS A 242 -18.32 6.94 -16.61
CA LYS A 242 -16.88 6.96 -16.89
C LYS A 242 -16.26 8.30 -16.56
N GLN A 243 -15.12 8.25 -15.89
CA GLN A 243 -14.27 9.40 -15.61
C GLN A 243 -12.81 9.04 -15.89
N THR A 244 -12.01 9.98 -16.40
CA THR A 244 -10.59 9.75 -16.69
C THR A 244 -9.78 10.91 -16.17
N PHE A 245 -8.75 10.59 -15.40
CA PHE A 245 -7.67 11.50 -15.01
C PHE A 245 -6.43 11.13 -15.79
N LYS A 246 -5.99 12.03 -16.67
CA LYS A 246 -4.78 11.80 -17.47
C LYS A 246 -3.55 12.18 -16.66
N ALA A 247 -2.47 11.45 -16.85
CA ALA A 247 -1.16 11.82 -16.34
C ALA A 247 -0.80 13.25 -16.76
N THR A 248 -0.35 14.05 -15.82
CA THR A 248 0.13 15.42 -16.08
C THR A 248 1.61 15.46 -16.35
N ASN A 249 2.36 14.49 -15.78
CA ASN A 249 3.79 14.31 -15.98
C ASN A 249 4.13 12.82 -16.11
N PRO A 250 4.05 12.20 -17.29
CA PRO A 250 4.35 10.79 -17.49
C PRO A 250 5.81 10.40 -17.15
N GLN A 251 6.73 11.35 -17.07
CA GLN A 251 8.13 11.14 -16.73
C GLN A 251 8.44 11.39 -15.25
N TRP A 252 7.40 11.62 -14.43
CA TRP A 252 7.59 11.80 -13.01
C TRP A 252 8.12 10.52 -12.35
N THR A 253 9.02 10.70 -11.40
CA THR A 253 9.67 9.60 -10.68
C THR A 253 9.72 9.87 -9.20
N LYS A 254 9.77 8.80 -8.42
CA LYS A 254 9.98 8.80 -6.97
C LYS A 254 10.98 7.71 -6.60
N TRP A 255 11.28 7.59 -5.33
CA TRP A 255 12.00 6.43 -4.81
C TRP A 255 11.19 5.15 -5.01
N LEU A 256 11.81 4.13 -5.60
CA LEU A 256 11.18 2.83 -5.84
C LEU A 256 11.53 1.85 -4.73
N PRO A 257 10.68 0.84 -4.46
CA PRO A 257 11.01 -0.25 -3.54
C PRO A 257 12.27 -1.03 -3.94
N SER A 258 12.58 -1.11 -5.23
CA SER A 258 13.80 -1.75 -5.77
C SER A 258 15.04 -0.86 -5.70
N ASP A 259 14.91 0.42 -5.39
CA ASP A 259 16.07 1.27 -5.19
C ASP A 259 16.86 0.85 -3.95
N PRO A 260 18.21 0.87 -4.00
CA PRO A 260 19.01 0.57 -2.83
C PRO A 260 18.64 1.45 -1.64
N THR A 261 18.32 0.85 -0.50
CA THR A 261 17.89 1.57 0.70
C THR A 261 19.02 2.40 1.31
N SER A 262 18.69 3.49 2.01
CA SER A 262 19.71 4.30 2.68
C SER A 262 20.03 3.76 4.07
N VAL A 263 21.31 3.51 4.35
CA VAL A 263 21.77 3.08 5.69
C VAL A 263 21.43 4.11 6.77
N HIS A 264 21.31 5.40 6.42
CA HIS A 264 20.96 6.48 7.34
C HIS A 264 19.52 6.41 7.86
N TRP A 265 18.68 5.59 7.24
CA TRP A 265 17.30 5.33 7.68
C TRP A 265 17.19 4.19 8.70
N TYR A 266 18.31 3.49 8.96
CA TYR A 266 18.32 2.33 9.85
C TYR A 266 18.83 2.68 11.24
N GLU A 267 18.08 2.24 12.23
CA GLU A 267 18.57 1.99 13.60
C GLU A 267 19.07 0.55 13.68
N LEU A 268 19.77 0.22 14.76
CA LEU A 268 20.32 -1.12 14.94
C LEU A 268 19.27 -2.23 14.80
N GLN A 269 18.12 -2.07 15.45
CA GLN A 269 17.04 -3.06 15.40
C GLN A 269 16.49 -3.30 13.98
N HIS A 270 16.41 -2.24 13.14
CA HIS A 270 15.97 -2.39 11.76
C HIS A 270 17.00 -3.14 10.92
N LEU A 271 18.29 -2.88 11.12
CA LEU A 271 19.36 -3.60 10.42
C LEU A 271 19.43 -5.06 10.86
N GLU A 272 19.26 -5.34 12.14
CA GLU A 272 19.20 -6.70 12.68
C GLU A 272 18.04 -7.51 12.07
N ARG A 273 16.84 -6.92 11.96
CA ARG A 273 15.69 -7.56 11.29
C ARG A 273 15.99 -7.88 9.83
N LEU A 274 16.59 -6.95 9.10
CA LEU A 274 16.95 -7.16 7.70
C LEU A 274 18.00 -8.25 7.56
N ILE A 275 19.05 -8.26 8.40
CA ILE A 275 20.07 -9.31 8.43
C ILE A 275 19.43 -10.67 8.76
N ALA A 276 18.54 -10.73 9.76
CA ALA A 276 17.84 -11.96 10.13
C ALA A 276 17.01 -12.52 8.98
N ALA A 277 16.28 -11.64 8.26
CA ALA A 277 15.50 -12.02 7.08
C ALA A 277 16.39 -12.63 5.99
N TYR A 278 17.55 -12.03 5.73
CA TYR A 278 18.51 -12.54 4.77
C TYR A 278 19.13 -13.87 5.19
N ILE A 279 19.48 -14.04 6.45
CA ILE A 279 20.02 -15.32 6.99
C ILE A 279 18.98 -16.42 6.86
N THR A 280 17.72 -16.12 7.17
CA THR A 280 16.62 -17.09 7.02
C THR A 280 16.43 -17.50 5.57
N HIS A 281 16.33 -16.51 4.66
CA HIS A 281 16.19 -16.77 3.22
C HIS A 281 17.36 -17.57 2.66
N ASP A 282 18.60 -17.23 3.04
CA ASP A 282 19.79 -17.94 2.57
C ASP A 282 19.82 -19.38 3.07
N ARG A 283 19.39 -19.63 4.32
CA ARG A 283 19.25 -20.98 4.87
C ARG A 283 18.23 -21.81 4.09
N ASP A 284 17.06 -21.22 3.76
CA ASP A 284 15.99 -21.92 3.05
C ASP A 284 16.39 -22.22 1.59
N THR A 285 17.26 -21.39 0.99
CA THR A 285 17.75 -21.58 -0.40
C THR A 285 19.10 -22.31 -0.47
N GLY A 286 19.68 -22.71 0.66
CA GLY A 286 20.98 -23.38 0.73
C GLY A 286 22.15 -22.45 0.39
N GLN A 287 22.00 -21.15 0.56
CA GLN A 287 23.00 -20.12 0.34
C GLN A 287 23.57 -19.63 1.69
N ASP A 288 24.69 -18.91 1.63
CA ASP A 288 25.27 -18.21 2.78
C ASP A 288 26.13 -17.06 2.26
N ARG A 289 25.49 -15.91 2.06
CA ARG A 289 26.11 -14.74 1.42
C ARG A 289 27.13 -14.06 2.31
N LEU A 290 28.10 -13.41 1.66
CA LEU A 290 29.05 -12.56 2.34
C LEU A 290 28.40 -11.23 2.78
N VAL A 291 28.90 -10.63 3.85
CA VAL A 291 28.53 -9.27 4.25
C VAL A 291 28.79 -8.28 3.11
N SER A 292 29.85 -8.50 2.31
CA SER A 292 30.14 -7.66 1.12
C SER A 292 29.02 -7.64 0.07
N ASP A 293 28.28 -8.73 -0.07
CA ASP A 293 27.16 -8.81 -1.03
C ASP A 293 25.91 -8.17 -0.44
N PHE A 294 25.66 -8.38 0.83
CA PHE A 294 24.60 -7.69 1.57
C PHE A 294 24.74 -6.16 1.51
N LEU A 295 25.96 -5.62 1.57
CA LEU A 295 26.19 -4.18 1.49
C LEU A 295 25.72 -3.56 0.16
N ARG A 296 25.52 -4.34 -0.91
CA ARG A 296 25.03 -3.84 -2.20
C ARG A 296 23.59 -3.35 -2.13
N GLU A 297 22.83 -3.80 -1.14
CA GLU A 297 21.45 -3.36 -0.91
C GLU A 297 21.35 -1.89 -0.50
N PHE A 298 22.49 -1.24 -0.19
CA PHE A 298 22.49 0.11 0.36
C PHE A 298 23.02 1.16 -0.61
N ASP A 299 22.30 2.28 -0.67
CA ASP A 299 22.65 3.45 -1.50
C ASP A 299 24.08 3.93 -1.20
N GLY A 300 24.83 4.13 -2.25
CA GLY A 300 26.22 4.55 -2.17
C GLY A 300 27.25 3.44 -1.86
N LEU A 301 26.80 2.17 -1.68
CA LEU A 301 27.68 1.00 -1.44
C LEU A 301 27.72 0.01 -2.61
N SER A 302 27.25 0.37 -3.80
CA SER A 302 27.35 -0.46 -5.00
C SER A 302 28.81 -0.71 -5.45
N GLY A 303 29.70 0.27 -5.26
CA GLY A 303 31.12 0.21 -5.63
C GLY A 303 31.98 -0.60 -4.65
N SER A 304 32.85 -1.49 -5.16
CA SER A 304 33.73 -2.36 -4.35
C SER A 304 34.69 -1.59 -3.45
N ALA A 305 35.23 -0.47 -3.92
CA ALA A 305 36.18 0.33 -3.15
C ALA A 305 35.59 0.85 -1.83
N LYS A 306 34.35 1.35 -1.84
CA LYS A 306 33.66 1.81 -0.64
C LYS A 306 33.31 0.64 0.28
N ARG A 307 32.77 -0.46 -0.27
CA ARG A 307 32.48 -1.66 0.51
C ARG A 307 33.73 -2.18 1.23
N ASN A 308 34.87 -2.23 0.53
CA ASN A 308 36.12 -2.66 1.17
C ASN A 308 36.55 -1.75 2.33
N LYS A 309 36.31 -0.44 2.25
CA LYS A 309 36.56 0.47 3.39
C LYS A 309 35.63 0.15 4.56
N VAL A 310 34.32 0.01 4.30
CA VAL A 310 33.36 -0.39 5.33
C VAL A 310 33.75 -1.70 5.99
N LEU A 311 34.08 -2.73 5.21
CA LEU A 311 34.47 -4.05 5.72
C LEU A 311 35.80 -4.02 6.48
N THR A 312 36.72 -3.14 6.10
CA THR A 312 37.98 -2.96 6.83
C THR A 312 37.71 -2.31 8.18
N ASP A 313 36.93 -1.23 8.21
CA ASP A 313 36.62 -0.50 9.42
C ASP A 313 35.75 -1.34 10.39
N ALA A 314 34.90 -2.22 9.86
CA ALA A 314 34.07 -3.13 10.64
C ALA A 314 34.79 -4.42 11.03
N GLY A 315 36.01 -4.69 10.52
CA GLY A 315 36.72 -5.94 10.76
C GLY A 315 36.05 -7.18 10.15
N MET A 316 35.28 -7.01 9.06
CA MET A 316 34.42 -8.04 8.46
C MET A 316 34.81 -8.44 7.03
N LYS A 317 36.09 -8.39 6.71
CA LYS A 317 36.57 -8.90 5.41
C LYS A 317 36.30 -10.41 5.33
N ARG A 318 35.62 -10.84 4.27
CA ARG A 318 35.24 -12.25 4.01
C ARG A 318 34.28 -12.86 5.06
N THR A 319 33.65 -12.08 5.93
CA THR A 319 32.66 -12.55 6.89
C THR A 319 31.36 -12.90 6.16
N LYS A 320 30.75 -14.03 6.48
CA LYS A 320 29.40 -14.41 6.03
C LYS A 320 28.33 -13.84 6.96
N LEU A 321 27.12 -13.65 6.46
CA LEU A 321 26.01 -13.16 7.29
C LEU A 321 25.71 -14.11 8.45
N SER A 322 25.78 -15.42 8.23
CA SER A 322 25.57 -16.43 9.27
C SER A 322 26.54 -16.33 10.45
N GLU A 323 27.75 -15.82 10.22
CA GLU A 323 28.78 -15.62 11.27
C GLU A 323 28.45 -14.43 12.21
N LEU A 324 27.41 -13.65 11.92
CA LEU A 324 26.87 -12.65 12.82
C LEU A 324 25.89 -13.24 13.85
N VAL A 325 25.65 -14.55 13.78
CA VAL A 325 24.84 -15.28 14.77
C VAL A 325 25.75 -15.98 15.76
N VAL A 326 25.62 -15.62 17.02
CA VAL A 326 26.38 -16.22 18.14
C VAL A 326 25.39 -16.87 19.11
N VAL A 327 25.54 -18.18 19.35
CA VAL A 327 24.66 -18.95 20.26
C VAL A 327 23.16 -18.73 19.98
N GLY A 328 22.80 -18.70 18.67
CA GLY A 328 21.39 -18.55 18.24
C GLY A 328 20.83 -17.12 18.25
N HIS A 329 21.65 -16.13 18.62
CA HIS A 329 21.26 -14.71 18.62
C HIS A 329 22.18 -13.89 17.71
N LEU A 330 21.64 -12.81 17.15
CA LEU A 330 22.46 -11.84 16.41
C LEU A 330 23.45 -11.13 17.35
N ASP A 331 24.68 -10.97 16.90
CA ASP A 331 25.70 -10.18 17.60
C ASP A 331 25.47 -8.68 17.35
N SER A 332 24.63 -8.07 18.21
CA SER A 332 24.28 -6.65 18.15
C SER A 332 25.50 -5.73 18.17
N GLY A 333 26.58 -6.11 18.88
CA GLY A 333 27.79 -5.31 18.94
C GLY A 333 28.51 -5.25 17.59
N ARG A 334 28.71 -6.39 16.95
CA ARG A 334 29.31 -6.44 15.60
C ARG A 334 28.40 -5.72 14.57
N ILE A 335 27.08 -5.90 14.64
CA ILE A 335 26.14 -5.25 13.74
C ILE A 335 26.15 -3.72 13.94
N ALA A 336 26.27 -3.23 15.18
CA ALA A 336 26.40 -1.80 15.46
C ALA A 336 27.68 -1.21 14.84
N VAL A 337 28.82 -1.91 14.95
CA VAL A 337 30.08 -1.51 14.31
C VAL A 337 29.96 -1.47 12.80
N LEU A 338 29.27 -2.46 12.20
CA LEU A 338 28.98 -2.48 10.77
C LEU A 338 28.12 -1.27 10.35
N LEU A 339 27.01 -1.00 11.06
CA LEU A 339 26.11 0.12 10.80
C LEU A 339 26.86 1.46 10.85
N ASP A 340 27.69 1.66 11.85
CA ASP A 340 28.52 2.85 12.00
C ASP A 340 29.52 3.01 10.85
N ALA A 341 30.20 1.93 10.46
CA ALA A 341 31.11 1.95 9.32
C ALA A 341 30.37 2.29 8.01
N MET A 342 29.19 1.71 7.79
CA MET A 342 28.36 2.02 6.61
C MET A 342 27.97 3.51 6.59
N LYS A 343 27.50 4.07 7.71
CA LYS A 343 27.11 5.49 7.83
C LYS A 343 28.29 6.43 7.58
N ARG A 344 29.49 6.11 8.05
CA ARG A 344 30.69 6.93 7.84
C ARG A 344 31.11 7.00 6.36
N HIS A 345 30.87 5.95 5.57
CA HIS A 345 31.30 5.86 4.17
C HIS A 345 30.19 6.19 3.16
N THR A 346 28.99 6.55 3.62
CA THR A 346 27.87 6.97 2.77
C THR A 346 27.41 8.38 3.14
N ARG A 347 26.48 8.92 2.33
CA ARG A 347 25.88 10.24 2.58
C ARG A 347 24.38 10.07 2.80
N PRO A 348 23.76 10.85 3.69
CA PRO A 348 22.31 10.91 3.81
C PRO A 348 21.64 11.24 2.46
N VAL A 349 20.47 10.65 2.25
CA VAL A 349 19.66 10.91 1.06
C VAL A 349 18.92 12.23 1.23
N ALA A 350 18.97 13.10 0.21
CA ALA A 350 18.23 14.35 0.22
C ALA A 350 16.73 14.12 0.04
N SER A 351 15.90 14.90 0.73
CA SER A 351 14.42 14.78 0.72
C SER A 351 13.80 14.82 -0.67
N ARG A 352 14.39 15.57 -1.62
CA ARG A 352 13.93 15.61 -3.03
C ARG A 352 13.95 14.25 -3.75
N ARG A 353 14.81 13.31 -3.31
CA ARG A 353 14.90 11.96 -3.90
C ARG A 353 13.73 11.05 -3.49
N LEU A 354 12.98 11.41 -2.46
CA LEU A 354 11.80 10.66 -2.05
C LEU A 354 10.66 10.75 -3.09
N GLY A 355 10.68 11.80 -3.91
CA GLY A 355 9.65 12.18 -4.86
C GLY A 355 8.95 13.47 -4.42
N VAL A 356 8.50 14.26 -5.39
CA VAL A 356 7.78 15.52 -5.20
C VAL A 356 6.62 15.54 -6.18
N ILE A 357 5.40 15.72 -5.70
CA ILE A 357 4.19 15.80 -6.53
C ILE A 357 4.27 17.08 -7.40
N GLY A 358 4.54 18.21 -6.77
CA GLY A 358 4.81 19.48 -7.43
C GLY A 358 3.56 20.35 -7.61
N GLU A 359 3.83 21.67 -7.61
CA GLU A 359 2.79 22.69 -7.67
C GLU A 359 1.98 22.66 -8.97
N ASP A 360 2.65 22.48 -10.12
CA ASP A 360 1.99 22.52 -11.43
C ASP A 360 0.97 21.40 -11.59
N HIS A 361 1.31 20.18 -11.13
CA HIS A 361 0.38 19.06 -11.13
C HIS A 361 -0.81 19.33 -10.23
N LEU A 362 -0.57 19.74 -8.98
CA LEU A 362 -1.64 20.00 -8.01
C LEU A 362 -2.53 21.17 -8.44
N ARG A 363 -1.95 22.23 -9.01
CA ARG A 363 -2.74 23.33 -9.58
C ARG A 363 -3.68 22.84 -10.68
N LYS A 364 -3.14 22.07 -11.64
CA LYS A 364 -3.95 21.52 -12.73
C LYS A 364 -5.03 20.59 -12.21
N PHE A 365 -4.72 19.74 -11.24
CA PHE A 365 -5.69 18.82 -10.65
C PHE A 365 -6.80 19.56 -9.90
N PHE A 366 -6.47 20.60 -9.11
CA PHE A 366 -7.44 21.40 -8.35
C PHE A 366 -8.32 22.25 -9.26
N VAL A 367 -7.73 22.94 -10.22
CA VAL A 367 -8.46 23.89 -11.08
C VAL A 367 -9.21 23.14 -12.18
N ASP A 368 -8.49 22.36 -13.01
CA ASP A 368 -9.09 21.69 -14.18
C ASP A 368 -9.85 20.40 -13.79
N GLY A 369 -9.35 19.68 -12.79
CA GLY A 369 -9.92 18.38 -12.38
C GLY A 369 -11.06 18.49 -11.37
N LEU A 370 -10.97 19.41 -10.41
CA LEU A 370 -11.94 19.56 -9.32
C LEU A 370 -12.78 20.85 -9.40
N GLY A 371 -12.47 21.75 -10.34
CA GLY A 371 -13.23 23.00 -10.54
C GLY A 371 -12.96 24.06 -9.47
N CYS A 372 -11.79 24.04 -8.81
CA CYS A 372 -11.42 25.10 -7.90
C CYS A 372 -11.10 26.41 -8.63
N LYS A 373 -11.42 27.53 -8.00
CA LYS A 373 -11.07 28.86 -8.51
C LYS A 373 -9.56 29.05 -8.53
N LEU A 374 -9.00 29.43 -9.67
CA LEU A 374 -7.55 29.58 -9.86
C LEU A 374 -6.95 30.59 -8.86
N GLU A 375 -7.61 31.71 -8.62
CA GLU A 375 -7.17 32.77 -7.70
C GLU A 375 -7.13 32.31 -6.23
N SER A 376 -7.88 31.27 -5.88
CA SER A 376 -7.91 30.66 -4.54
C SER A 376 -6.86 29.58 -4.33
N PHE A 377 -6.25 29.08 -5.42
CA PHE A 377 -5.29 27.99 -5.30
C PHE A 377 -4.05 28.42 -4.51
N ARG A 378 -3.66 27.58 -3.55
CA ARG A 378 -2.43 27.77 -2.77
C ARG A 378 -1.72 26.42 -2.66
N TYR A 379 -0.40 26.47 -2.75
CA TYR A 379 0.49 25.32 -2.61
C TYR A 379 1.58 25.61 -1.59
N SER A 380 1.92 24.63 -0.80
CA SER A 380 3.06 24.68 0.12
C SER A 380 3.80 23.37 0.13
N ARG A 381 5.12 23.46 0.11
CA ARG A 381 6.02 22.32 0.28
C ARG A 381 6.97 22.60 1.44
N ARG A 382 7.03 21.65 2.35
CA ARG A 382 7.97 21.64 3.47
C ARG A 382 8.84 20.39 3.38
N THR A 383 10.13 20.57 3.56
CA THR A 383 11.11 19.48 3.60
C THR A 383 11.99 19.68 4.80
N ALA A 384 12.26 18.64 5.53
CA ALA A 384 13.23 18.66 6.62
C ALA A 384 13.83 17.27 6.80
N GLU A 385 14.75 17.16 7.70
CA GLU A 385 15.36 15.92 8.15
C GLU A 385 14.95 15.71 9.60
N GLN A 386 14.28 14.59 9.87
CA GLN A 386 13.90 14.24 11.24
C GLN A 386 15.12 13.73 11.99
N LYS A 387 15.42 14.35 13.13
CA LYS A 387 16.50 13.91 14.02
C LYS A 387 15.98 12.73 14.86
N VAL A 388 16.45 11.52 14.57
CA VAL A 388 16.14 10.34 15.38
C VAL A 388 17.30 10.09 16.32
N LYS A 389 17.03 10.09 17.62
CA LYS A 389 18.06 9.77 18.64
C LYS A 389 18.44 8.29 18.53
N ASN A 390 19.71 8.02 18.35
CA ASN A 390 20.24 6.66 18.40
C ASN A 390 20.29 6.20 19.88
N LEU A 391 19.34 5.37 20.29
CA LEU A 391 19.22 4.92 21.69
C LEU A 391 20.29 3.90 22.11
N VAL A 392 21.11 3.39 21.18
CA VAL A 392 21.98 2.23 21.43
C VAL A 392 23.44 2.58 21.66
N SER A 393 23.95 3.69 21.13
CA SER A 393 25.27 4.16 21.49
C SER A 393 25.11 5.26 22.54
N GLY A 394 25.59 5.07 23.75
CA GLY A 394 25.62 6.09 24.83
C GLY A 394 26.33 7.41 24.46
N ASP A 395 26.70 7.60 23.23
CA ASP A 395 27.19 8.82 22.57
C ASP A 395 26.00 9.61 22.04
N GLY A 396 25.51 10.56 22.83
CA GLY A 396 24.33 11.40 22.58
C GLY A 396 24.36 12.28 21.33
N ASP A 397 25.36 12.18 20.46
CA ASP A 397 25.60 13.09 19.34
C ASP A 397 25.43 12.50 17.93
N LYS A 398 25.20 11.19 17.79
CA LYS A 398 25.00 10.59 16.45
C LYS A 398 23.52 10.44 16.10
N ALA A 399 22.86 11.55 15.87
CA ALA A 399 21.50 11.56 15.39
C ALA A 399 21.41 11.05 13.93
N CYS A 400 20.50 10.11 13.68
CA CYS A 400 20.10 9.80 12.30
C CYS A 400 19.19 10.90 11.79
N PHE A 401 19.43 11.36 10.55
CA PHE A 401 18.54 12.31 9.88
C PHE A 401 17.74 11.55 8.84
N ILE A 402 16.44 11.44 9.06
CA ILE A 402 15.52 10.83 8.11
C ILE A 402 14.84 11.95 7.33
N PRO A 403 15.03 11.99 6.00
CA PRO A 403 14.42 13.03 5.19
C PRO A 403 12.91 12.83 5.08
N TRP A 404 12.17 13.94 5.01
CA TRP A 404 10.76 13.92 4.68
C TRP A 404 10.39 15.10 3.76
N CYS A 405 9.30 14.91 3.01
CA CYS A 405 8.69 15.94 2.18
C CYS A 405 7.19 15.95 2.45
N MET A 406 6.66 17.07 2.89
CA MET A 406 5.24 17.30 3.05
C MET A 406 4.77 18.34 2.04
N GLU A 407 3.73 18.01 1.28
CA GLU A 407 3.11 18.89 0.30
C GLU A 407 1.64 19.08 0.66
N SER A 408 1.19 20.32 0.61
CA SER A 408 -0.22 20.66 0.81
C SER A 408 -0.70 21.58 -0.30
N ALA A 409 -1.96 21.39 -0.69
CA ALA A 409 -2.64 22.26 -1.64
C ALA A 409 -4.05 22.58 -1.12
N PHE A 410 -4.52 23.76 -1.48
CA PHE A 410 -5.82 24.31 -1.06
C PHE A 410 -6.47 25.04 -2.24
N GLY A 411 -7.81 24.97 -2.33
CA GLY A 411 -8.59 25.74 -3.28
C GLY A 411 -10.06 25.81 -2.90
N TYR A 412 -10.73 26.91 -3.26
CA TYR A 412 -12.18 27.04 -3.16
C TYR A 412 -12.85 26.46 -4.41
N LEU A 413 -13.90 25.66 -4.22
CA LEU A 413 -14.73 25.18 -5.32
C LEU A 413 -15.45 26.35 -5.98
N GLY A 414 -15.41 26.38 -7.32
CA GLY A 414 -16.12 27.37 -8.13
C GLY A 414 -17.40 26.74 -8.63
N GLY A 415 -18.54 27.10 -8.14
CA GLY A 415 -19.84 26.63 -8.63
C GLY A 415 -20.94 27.12 -7.73
N GLU A 416 -22.11 27.35 -8.32
CA GLU A 416 -23.33 27.56 -7.55
C GLU A 416 -23.73 26.24 -6.91
N ASP A 417 -24.36 26.34 -5.76
CA ASP A 417 -24.85 25.23 -4.96
C ASP A 417 -25.97 24.52 -5.73
N ASP A 418 -25.72 23.32 -6.22
CA ASP A 418 -26.78 22.47 -6.78
C ASP A 418 -27.60 21.73 -5.70
N GLY A 419 -27.43 22.11 -4.44
CA GLY A 419 -28.30 21.78 -3.29
C GLY A 419 -28.35 20.32 -2.89
N ALA A 420 -27.41 19.49 -3.36
CA ALA A 420 -27.51 18.04 -3.22
C ALA A 420 -26.69 17.43 -2.07
N ASP A 421 -25.75 18.17 -1.46
CA ASP A 421 -24.85 17.62 -0.43
C ASP A 421 -24.61 18.65 0.70
N ASP A 422 -24.97 18.28 1.93
CA ASP A 422 -24.71 19.09 3.13
C ASP A 422 -23.22 19.24 3.45
N GLU A 423 -22.37 18.32 2.95
CA GLU A 423 -20.92 18.35 3.20
C GLU A 423 -20.16 18.73 1.93
N ARG A 424 -19.71 19.98 1.85
CA ARG A 424 -19.03 20.54 0.66
C ARG A 424 -17.49 20.44 0.75
N ARG A 425 -16.97 20.28 1.96
CA ARG A 425 -15.53 20.16 2.21
C ARG A 425 -14.99 18.82 1.70
N ARG A 426 -13.91 18.86 0.92
CA ARG A 426 -13.21 17.68 0.42
C ARG A 426 -11.76 17.67 0.91
N ILE A 427 -11.38 16.63 1.64
CA ILE A 427 -10.03 16.45 2.18
C ILE A 427 -9.41 15.19 1.60
N PHE A 428 -8.29 15.38 0.91
CA PHE A 428 -7.46 14.31 0.37
C PHE A 428 -6.20 14.18 1.20
N THR A 429 -5.92 12.99 1.71
CA THR A 429 -4.71 12.73 2.47
C THR A 429 -3.98 11.52 1.91
N GLY A 430 -2.66 11.54 1.99
CA GLY A 430 -1.83 10.44 1.50
C GLY A 430 -0.45 10.39 2.14
N ALA A 431 0.13 9.20 2.12
CA ALA A 431 1.50 8.95 2.54
C ALA A 431 2.20 8.07 1.51
N ASN A 432 3.44 8.44 1.17
CA ASN A 432 4.27 7.73 0.20
C ASN A 432 3.52 7.45 -1.12
N PHE A 433 2.78 8.45 -1.62
CA PHE A 433 2.02 8.41 -2.89
C PHE A 433 0.86 7.42 -2.93
N SER A 434 0.46 6.89 -1.77
CA SER A 434 -0.77 6.14 -1.57
C SER A 434 -1.82 7.02 -0.91
N THR A 435 -3.05 6.99 -1.41
CA THR A 435 -4.17 7.72 -0.80
C THR A 435 -4.65 7.02 0.46
N SER A 436 -5.16 7.78 1.43
CA SER A 436 -5.66 7.24 2.69
C SER A 436 -7.18 7.04 2.64
N ILE A 437 -7.67 5.93 3.21
CA ILE A 437 -9.12 5.68 3.36
C ILE A 437 -9.72 6.59 4.44
N LYS A 438 -8.96 6.81 5.50
CA LYS A 438 -9.26 7.73 6.60
C LYS A 438 -8.11 8.71 6.74
N ASN A 439 -8.38 9.93 7.20
CA ASN A 439 -7.33 10.90 7.46
C ASN A 439 -6.33 10.38 8.52
N PRO A 440 -5.07 10.10 8.15
CA PRO A 440 -4.09 9.56 9.08
C PRO A 440 -3.37 10.66 9.90
N PHE A 441 -3.56 11.92 9.56
CA PHE A 441 -2.95 13.07 10.26
C PHE A 441 -3.82 13.49 11.43
N ARG A 442 -4.01 12.59 12.42
CA ARG A 442 -4.83 12.81 13.61
C ARG A 442 -4.09 13.57 14.69
N SER A 443 -2.76 13.58 14.66
CA SER A 443 -1.91 14.30 15.60
C SER A 443 -0.63 14.73 14.90
N PHE A 444 -0.26 16.00 15.07
CA PHE A 444 1.02 16.53 14.62
C PHE A 444 1.94 16.72 15.83
N GLY A 445 2.87 15.78 16.03
CA GLY A 445 3.85 15.87 17.09
C GLY A 445 3.26 15.98 18.50
N GLY A 446 3.99 16.53 19.46
CA GLY A 446 3.60 16.63 20.86
C GLY A 446 2.41 17.53 21.20
N THR A 447 1.75 18.16 20.22
CA THR A 447 0.60 19.04 20.46
C THR A 447 -0.72 18.29 20.65
N GLY A 448 -0.79 17.01 20.24
CA GLY A 448 -2.03 16.23 20.24
C GLY A 448 -3.08 16.71 19.23
N GLU A 449 -2.78 17.74 18.43
CA GLU A 449 -3.69 18.30 17.43
C GLU A 449 -3.38 17.75 16.05
N GLY A 450 -4.43 17.36 15.31
CA GLY A 450 -4.33 16.85 13.95
C GLY A 450 -4.89 17.82 12.92
N LEU A 451 -4.97 17.33 11.68
CA LEU A 451 -5.45 18.12 10.55
C LEU A 451 -6.87 18.69 10.78
N GLU A 452 -7.78 17.87 11.30
CA GLU A 452 -9.17 18.32 11.60
C GLU A 452 -9.19 19.46 12.63
N ALA A 453 -8.41 19.33 13.71
CA ALA A 453 -8.32 20.37 14.71
C ALA A 453 -7.71 21.68 14.14
N ALA A 454 -6.71 21.54 13.26
CA ALA A 454 -6.11 22.70 12.59
C ALA A 454 -7.10 23.40 11.65
N LEU A 455 -7.91 22.64 10.88
CA LEU A 455 -8.94 23.21 10.01
C LEU A 455 -10.04 23.90 10.82
N ASN A 456 -10.51 23.28 11.90
CA ASN A 456 -11.53 23.86 12.78
C ASN A 456 -11.06 25.17 13.43
N LYS A 457 -9.79 25.30 13.82
CA LYS A 457 -9.22 26.55 14.32
C LYS A 457 -9.23 27.68 13.28
N LEU A 458 -9.18 27.32 12.00
CA LEU A 458 -9.28 28.24 10.87
C LEU A 458 -10.72 28.47 10.43
N TYR A 459 -11.71 28.03 11.21
CA TYR A 459 -13.14 28.10 10.91
C TYR A 459 -13.53 27.38 9.60
N VAL A 460 -12.81 26.31 9.23
CA VAL A 460 -13.10 25.50 8.06
C VAL A 460 -13.97 24.31 8.48
N GLY A 461 -15.28 24.49 8.45
CA GLY A 461 -16.29 23.47 8.76
C GLY A 461 -16.55 22.52 7.59
N ALA A 462 -17.49 21.58 7.78
CA ALA A 462 -17.86 20.61 6.74
C ALA A 462 -18.58 21.25 5.54
N GLU A 463 -19.31 22.35 5.79
CA GLU A 463 -20.09 23.06 4.78
C GLU A 463 -19.24 23.98 3.88
N GLU A 464 -17.99 24.23 4.26
CA GLU A 464 -17.12 25.11 3.48
C GLU A 464 -16.77 24.49 2.12
N PRO A 465 -16.98 25.20 1.00
CA PRO A 465 -16.76 24.66 -0.35
C PRO A 465 -15.28 24.66 -0.71
N ILE A 466 -14.51 23.89 0.02
CA ILE A 466 -13.05 23.82 -0.16
C ILE A 466 -12.59 22.42 -0.55
N VAL A 467 -11.46 22.40 -1.22
CA VAL A 467 -10.63 21.21 -1.41
C VAL A 467 -9.30 21.43 -0.70
N PHE A 468 -8.90 20.46 0.09
CA PHE A 468 -7.59 20.44 0.75
C PHE A 468 -6.89 19.11 0.48
N GLY A 469 -5.64 19.17 0.06
CA GLY A 469 -4.77 18.02 -0.15
C GLY A 469 -3.57 18.07 0.79
N LEU A 470 -3.25 16.95 1.44
CA LEU A 470 -2.05 16.81 2.29
C LEU A 470 -1.36 15.48 2.01
N HIS A 471 -0.10 15.54 1.64
CA HIS A 471 0.72 14.37 1.34
C HIS A 471 2.04 14.41 2.10
N LEU A 472 2.47 13.25 2.62
CA LEU A 472 3.76 13.04 3.28
C LEU A 472 4.57 11.95 2.57
N ALA A 473 5.75 12.27 2.08
CA ALA A 473 6.76 11.28 1.69
C ALA A 473 7.78 11.13 2.82
N HIS A 474 7.93 9.91 3.36
CA HIS A 474 8.80 9.60 4.49
C HIS A 474 9.22 8.12 4.44
N PRO A 475 10.52 7.77 4.55
CA PRO A 475 10.97 6.37 4.44
C PRO A 475 10.55 5.50 5.62
N ARG A 476 10.25 6.08 6.78
CA ARG A 476 9.82 5.39 8.00
C ARG A 476 8.49 5.94 8.48
N VAL A 477 7.42 5.73 7.70
CA VAL A 477 6.07 6.02 8.19
C VAL A 477 5.66 4.93 9.16
N GLU A 478 5.41 5.32 10.39
CA GLU A 478 4.86 4.45 11.43
C GLU A 478 3.38 4.76 11.63
N TYR A 479 2.57 3.72 11.71
CA TYR A 479 1.14 3.82 11.94
C TYR A 479 0.79 3.24 13.32
N THR A 480 -0.21 3.83 13.98
CA THR A 480 -0.69 3.35 15.29
C THR A 480 -1.42 2.02 15.18
N ASP A 481 -1.95 1.70 13.99
CA ASP A 481 -2.76 0.52 13.75
C ASP A 481 -2.57 -0.06 12.33
N ARG A 482 -3.08 -1.26 12.11
CA ARG A 482 -3.02 -1.95 10.82
C ARG A 482 -3.85 -1.26 9.73
N GLY A 483 -4.91 -0.55 10.11
CA GLY A 483 -5.77 0.23 9.21
C GLY A 483 -5.13 1.51 8.71
N LYS A 484 -3.89 1.80 9.12
CA LYS A 484 -3.15 3.02 8.76
C LYS A 484 -3.95 4.30 9.06
N SER A 485 -4.74 4.26 10.15
CA SER A 485 -5.69 5.32 10.51
C SER A 485 -5.05 6.52 11.20
N SER A 486 -3.82 6.39 11.68
CA SER A 486 -3.05 7.49 12.26
C SER A 486 -1.56 7.29 12.08
N ILE A 487 -0.89 8.32 11.61
CA ILE A 487 0.58 8.36 11.48
C ILE A 487 1.17 8.87 12.78
N ILE A 488 2.21 8.18 13.24
CA ILE A 488 3.07 8.68 14.31
C ILE A 488 4.06 9.64 13.66
N VAL A 489 3.82 10.93 13.82
CA VAL A 489 4.80 11.95 13.47
C VAL A 489 5.66 12.16 14.71
N GLY A 490 6.86 11.59 14.73
CA GLY A 490 7.78 11.74 15.84
C GLY A 490 8.10 13.21 16.08
N GLY A 491 8.07 13.60 17.36
CA GLY A 491 8.47 14.93 17.83
C GLY A 491 9.99 15.10 17.84
#